data_4d93b1a3a4942bce90f7c88552f4784c
#
_entry.id   4d93b1a3a4942bce90f7c88552f4784c
#
_cell.length_a   1.000
_cell.length_b   1.000
_cell.length_c   1.000
_cell.angle_alpha   90.00
_cell.angle_beta   90.00
_cell.angle_gamma   90.00
#
_symmetry.space_group_name_H-M   'P 1'
#
loop_
_entity.id
_entity.type
_entity.pdbx_description
1 polymer ?
#
loop_
_entity_poly.entity_id
_entity_poly.type
_entity_poly.pdbx_seq_one_letter_code
_entity_poly.pdbx_strand_id
1 'polypeptide(L)'
;MRLYNTYSRTVEELPPPPGPIRMYFCGPTVYRRIHVGNAFAVSVLPIWLKSWLEQSGYETKLAVNVTDINDKIYDAAPGESAQLAEQATRWYVEDTDDLGLGRPDVEPTAVETVPDQIRMIEELIAGDHAYEVEGDVYFRVPSFPDYGRLSGQRADKVEEQEPNPRKEDPRDFALWKANKPGEDTWWESPWGRGRPGWHIECSAMSEKHLGTEFEIHGGGLDLVFPHHENEIAQSRSLGHRFARLWMHNGMLRFKGEEMHKSLGNDVSLRDALDEWGREALLVFFLTGHWRKPLDYSAETMTAASARAEGFREVFRGPSISAPGGDWERFAAALEDNFDTPAALAVMHGWRDHDLLRRALDVFGLASLAEQRDAPSDVVELAERRETARRERDFTEADRLREAIESTGWKVRDVADGFQLVPR
;
A
#
# COMPACT_ATOMS: atom_id res chain seq x y z
N MET A 1 9.62 -0.73 -19.44
CA MET A 1 9.42 0.05 -18.18
C MET A 1 10.72 0.18 -17.42
N ARG A 2 10.96 1.32 -16.78
CA ARG A 2 12.12 1.55 -15.91
C ARG A 2 11.67 2.12 -14.57
N LEU A 3 12.35 1.72 -13.49
CA LEU A 3 12.03 2.09 -12.11
C LEU A 3 13.29 2.49 -11.35
N TYR A 4 13.15 3.39 -10.40
CA TYR A 4 14.25 3.74 -9.52
C TYR A 4 14.53 2.62 -8.52
N ASN A 5 15.78 2.20 -8.48
CA ASN A 5 16.27 1.19 -7.57
C ASN A 5 17.02 1.86 -6.39
N THR A 6 16.48 1.72 -5.18
CA THR A 6 17.12 2.27 -3.98
C THR A 6 18.49 1.66 -3.70
N TYR A 7 18.70 0.40 -4.09
CA TYR A 7 19.97 -0.29 -3.86
C TYR A 7 21.12 0.29 -4.70
N SER A 8 20.88 0.52 -6.01
CA SER A 8 21.87 1.13 -6.91
C SER A 8 21.81 2.66 -6.93
N ARG A 9 20.70 3.25 -6.46
CA ARG A 9 20.37 4.69 -6.51
C ARG A 9 20.28 5.24 -7.93
N THR A 10 19.90 4.38 -8.87
CA THR A 10 19.71 4.72 -10.29
C THR A 10 18.35 4.23 -10.78
N VAL A 11 17.90 4.77 -11.90
CA VAL A 11 16.75 4.23 -12.63
C VAL A 11 17.21 3.07 -13.48
N GLU A 12 16.58 1.91 -13.34
CA GLU A 12 16.93 0.67 -14.02
C GLU A 12 15.77 0.17 -14.88
N GLU A 13 16.09 -0.48 -15.99
CA GLU A 13 15.10 -1.11 -16.85
C GLU A 13 14.66 -2.47 -16.30
N LEU A 14 13.36 -2.71 -16.34
CA LEU A 14 12.81 -4.06 -16.15
C LEU A 14 13.11 -4.91 -17.40
N PRO A 15 13.20 -6.25 -17.26
CA PRO A 15 13.28 -7.13 -18.42
C PRO A 15 12.09 -6.89 -19.35
N PRO A 16 12.22 -7.09 -20.67
CA PRO A 16 11.10 -6.88 -21.59
C PRO A 16 9.99 -7.92 -21.35
N PRO A 17 8.71 -7.56 -21.65
CA PRO A 17 7.61 -8.53 -21.58
C PRO A 17 7.84 -9.69 -22.61
N PRO A 18 7.27 -10.88 -22.39
CA PRO A 18 6.34 -11.25 -21.30
C PRO A 18 7.03 -11.76 -20.03
N GLY A 19 8.33 -11.56 -19.84
CA GLY A 19 9.08 -12.10 -18.70
C GLY A 19 8.36 -11.87 -17.37
N PRO A 20 8.39 -12.85 -16.44
CA PRO A 20 7.69 -12.73 -15.19
C PRO A 20 8.26 -11.60 -14.33
N ILE A 21 7.40 -10.78 -13.78
CA ILE A 21 7.73 -9.78 -12.76
C ILE A 21 7.11 -10.24 -11.44
N ARG A 22 7.95 -10.83 -10.60
CA ARG A 22 7.58 -11.26 -9.26
C ARG A 22 7.89 -10.11 -8.29
N MET A 23 6.90 -9.74 -7.51
CA MET A 23 6.95 -8.59 -6.62
C MET A 23 6.62 -9.02 -5.19
N TYR A 24 7.45 -8.64 -4.25
CA TYR A 24 7.17 -8.75 -2.83
C TYR A 24 7.11 -7.38 -2.21
N PHE A 25 6.04 -7.08 -1.49
CA PHE A 25 5.91 -5.85 -0.70
C PHE A 25 5.69 -6.21 0.77
N CYS A 26 6.48 -5.60 1.64
CA CYS A 26 6.28 -5.77 3.07
C CYS A 26 4.96 -5.18 3.50
N GLY A 27 4.10 -6.04 4.06
CA GLY A 27 2.76 -5.71 4.49
C GLY A 27 2.69 -5.12 5.91
N PRO A 28 1.49 -4.93 6.44
CA PRO A 28 1.32 -4.30 7.74
C PRO A 28 1.58 -5.25 8.91
N THR A 29 2.01 -4.70 10.04
CA THR A 29 1.89 -5.36 11.34
C THR A 29 0.48 -5.13 11.87
N VAL A 30 -0.26 -6.22 12.11
CA VAL A 30 -1.69 -6.17 12.43
C VAL A 30 -1.94 -6.16 13.94
N TYR A 31 -2.02 -4.96 14.51
CA TYR A 31 -2.38 -4.74 15.93
C TYR A 31 -3.45 -3.64 16.11
N ARG A 32 -3.89 -3.04 15.00
CA ARG A 32 -4.95 -2.03 14.89
C ARG A 32 -5.34 -1.84 13.43
N ARG A 33 -6.36 -1.03 13.14
CA ARG A 33 -6.64 -0.59 11.76
C ARG A 33 -5.42 0.12 11.18
N ILE A 34 -5.14 -0.13 9.91
CA ILE A 34 -4.04 0.53 9.19
C ILE A 34 -4.38 2.00 8.94
N HIS A 35 -3.36 2.86 8.92
CA HIS A 35 -3.53 4.25 8.53
C HIS A 35 -3.38 4.44 7.01
N VAL A 36 -3.84 5.59 6.50
CA VAL A 36 -3.84 5.93 5.06
C VAL A 36 -2.46 5.75 4.42
N GLY A 37 -1.37 6.08 5.12
CA GLY A 37 -0.01 5.90 4.60
C GLY A 37 0.39 4.45 4.42
N ASN A 38 -0.01 3.54 5.35
CA ASN A 38 0.20 2.10 5.16
C ASN A 38 -0.58 1.61 3.95
N ALA A 39 -1.86 2.02 3.80
CA ALA A 39 -2.68 1.60 2.66
C ALA A 39 -2.01 1.89 1.32
N PHE A 40 -1.36 3.06 1.18
CA PHE A 40 -0.60 3.38 -0.02
C PHE A 40 0.54 2.40 -0.28
N ALA A 41 1.34 2.11 0.75
CA ALA A 41 2.53 1.27 0.64
C ALA A 41 2.21 -0.21 0.38
N VAL A 42 1.18 -0.75 1.07
CA VAL A 42 0.92 -2.20 1.10
C VAL A 42 -0.19 -2.64 0.14
N SER A 43 -1.03 -1.73 -0.33
CA SER A 43 -2.17 -2.06 -1.18
C SER A 43 -2.19 -1.23 -2.47
N VAL A 44 -2.24 0.09 -2.39
CA VAL A 44 -2.49 0.94 -3.55
C VAL A 44 -1.36 0.87 -4.56
N LEU A 45 -0.14 1.20 -4.15
CA LEU A 45 1.03 1.24 -5.04
C LEU A 45 1.38 -0.12 -5.66
N PRO A 46 1.43 -1.24 -4.87
CA PRO A 46 1.73 -2.55 -5.44
C PRO A 46 0.70 -3.02 -6.46
N ILE A 47 -0.59 -2.83 -6.18
CA ILE A 47 -1.66 -3.27 -7.08
C ILE A 47 -1.71 -2.41 -8.34
N TRP A 48 -1.53 -1.10 -8.25
CA TRP A 48 -1.42 -0.22 -9.41
C TRP A 48 -0.23 -0.59 -10.31
N LEU A 49 0.92 -0.86 -9.71
CA LEU A 49 2.10 -1.31 -10.45
C LEU A 49 1.82 -2.64 -11.17
N LYS A 50 1.23 -3.61 -10.46
CA LYS A 50 0.80 -4.89 -11.04
C LYS A 50 -0.15 -4.67 -12.21
N SER A 51 -1.21 -3.88 -12.01
CA SER A 51 -2.21 -3.59 -13.05
C SER A 51 -1.57 -2.96 -14.30
N TRP A 52 -0.66 -2.01 -14.13
CA TRP A 52 0.05 -1.41 -15.27
C TRP A 52 0.97 -2.41 -15.98
N LEU A 53 1.71 -3.22 -15.24
CA LEU A 53 2.59 -4.24 -15.82
C LEU A 53 1.79 -5.26 -16.64
N GLU A 54 0.67 -5.75 -16.12
CA GLU A 54 -0.21 -6.69 -16.83
C GLU A 54 -0.78 -6.06 -18.10
N GLN A 55 -1.21 -4.80 -18.02
CA GLN A 55 -1.71 -4.06 -19.19
C GLN A 55 -0.61 -3.79 -20.22
N SER A 56 0.66 -3.78 -19.79
CA SER A 56 1.85 -3.67 -20.64
C SER A 56 2.35 -5.03 -21.16
N GLY A 57 1.63 -6.13 -20.87
CA GLY A 57 1.91 -7.46 -21.40
C GLY A 57 2.89 -8.31 -20.58
N TYR A 58 3.16 -7.94 -19.33
CA TYR A 58 3.95 -8.77 -18.40
C TYR A 58 3.09 -9.83 -17.72
N GLU A 59 3.70 -10.97 -17.44
CA GLU A 59 3.18 -11.92 -16.45
C GLU A 59 3.62 -11.45 -15.06
N THR A 60 2.68 -11.32 -14.13
CA THR A 60 2.99 -10.80 -12.79
C THR A 60 2.65 -11.80 -11.69
N LYS A 61 3.35 -11.68 -10.57
CA LYS A 61 2.98 -12.33 -9.31
C LYS A 61 3.30 -11.37 -8.17
N LEU A 62 2.29 -10.93 -7.45
CA LEU A 62 2.39 -10.02 -6.30
C LEU A 62 2.15 -10.78 -5.00
N ALA A 63 3.12 -10.71 -4.09
CA ALA A 63 2.98 -11.15 -2.71
C ALA A 63 3.05 -9.95 -1.77
N VAL A 64 2.10 -9.85 -0.83
CA VAL A 64 2.11 -8.86 0.26
C VAL A 64 1.83 -9.63 1.55
N ASN A 65 2.72 -9.59 2.52
CA ASN A 65 2.53 -10.35 3.74
C ASN A 65 1.64 -9.64 4.76
N VAL A 66 1.21 -10.41 5.75
CA VAL A 66 0.62 -9.90 7.00
C VAL A 66 1.52 -10.32 8.15
N THR A 67 2.06 -9.34 8.90
CA THR A 67 2.86 -9.60 10.10
C THR A 67 1.91 -9.71 11.29
N ASP A 68 1.55 -10.94 11.63
CA ASP A 68 0.64 -11.32 12.70
C ASP A 68 1.35 -11.85 13.96
N ILE A 69 2.70 -11.76 13.98
CA ILE A 69 3.56 -12.00 15.14
C ILE A 69 4.47 -10.78 15.32
N ASN A 70 4.34 -10.03 16.43
CA ASN A 70 5.21 -8.87 16.67
C ASN A 70 5.10 -8.40 18.13
N ASP A 71 6.16 -7.78 18.67
CA ASP A 71 6.16 -7.16 20.00
C ASP A 71 4.98 -6.18 20.17
N LYS A 72 4.64 -5.41 19.12
CA LYS A 72 3.51 -4.46 19.14
C LYS A 72 2.16 -5.12 19.39
N ILE A 73 1.98 -6.37 18.98
CA ILE A 73 0.75 -7.12 19.19
C ILE A 73 0.68 -7.56 20.66
N TYR A 74 1.78 -8.10 21.21
CA TYR A 74 1.85 -8.50 22.61
C TYR A 74 1.66 -7.30 23.55
N ASP A 75 2.26 -6.16 23.24
CA ASP A 75 2.12 -4.93 24.02
C ASP A 75 0.68 -4.36 23.97
N ALA A 76 0.00 -4.50 22.84
CA ALA A 76 -1.34 -3.99 22.64
C ALA A 76 -2.42 -4.86 23.31
N ALA A 77 -2.22 -6.19 23.39
CA ALA A 77 -3.17 -7.14 23.98
C ALA A 77 -2.42 -8.24 24.76
N PRO A 78 -1.90 -7.93 25.97
CA PRO A 78 -1.23 -8.93 26.80
C PRO A 78 -2.19 -10.08 27.17
N GLY A 79 -1.81 -11.32 26.79
CA GLY A 79 -2.61 -12.52 27.03
C GLY A 79 -3.74 -12.77 26.00
N GLU A 80 -3.92 -11.90 25.01
CA GLU A 80 -4.91 -12.02 23.93
C GLU A 80 -4.31 -11.68 22.56
N SER A 81 -2.99 -11.86 22.38
CA SER A 81 -2.25 -11.43 21.20
C SER A 81 -2.78 -12.07 19.91
N ALA A 82 -3.06 -13.37 19.92
CA ALA A 82 -3.59 -14.08 18.76
C ALA A 82 -4.97 -13.57 18.33
N GLN A 83 -5.84 -13.27 19.30
CA GLN A 83 -7.17 -12.73 19.02
C GLN A 83 -7.11 -11.33 18.42
N LEU A 84 -6.21 -10.48 18.95
CA LEU A 84 -5.98 -9.15 18.38
C LEU A 84 -5.43 -9.23 16.96
N ALA A 85 -4.43 -10.09 16.71
CA ALA A 85 -3.85 -10.28 15.38
C ALA A 85 -4.91 -10.71 14.36
N GLU A 86 -5.74 -11.70 14.71
CA GLU A 86 -6.85 -12.16 13.86
C GLU A 86 -7.87 -11.05 13.60
N GLN A 87 -8.27 -10.29 14.63
CA GLN A 87 -9.22 -9.19 14.46
C GLN A 87 -8.64 -8.06 13.61
N ALA A 88 -7.39 -7.69 13.83
CA ALA A 88 -6.74 -6.62 13.07
C ALA A 88 -6.45 -7.03 11.62
N THR A 89 -6.19 -8.32 11.37
CA THR A 89 -6.12 -8.88 10.00
C THR A 89 -7.47 -8.75 9.30
N ARG A 90 -8.60 -9.05 9.98
CA ARG A 90 -9.94 -8.83 9.40
C ARG A 90 -10.16 -7.35 9.05
N TRP A 91 -9.81 -6.43 9.94
CA TRP A 91 -9.91 -4.99 9.65
C TRP A 91 -9.04 -4.56 8.47
N TYR A 92 -7.83 -5.08 8.36
CA TYR A 92 -6.94 -4.83 7.23
C TYR A 92 -7.59 -5.28 5.91
N VAL A 93 -8.12 -6.50 5.89
CA VAL A 93 -8.80 -7.05 4.71
C VAL A 93 -10.02 -6.21 4.34
N GLU A 94 -10.92 -5.95 5.30
CA GLU A 94 -12.13 -5.13 5.09
C GLU A 94 -11.80 -3.74 4.51
N ASP A 95 -10.86 -3.02 5.15
CA ASP A 95 -10.52 -1.66 4.76
C ASP A 95 -9.83 -1.60 3.40
N THR A 96 -9.00 -2.60 3.06
CA THR A 96 -8.34 -2.65 1.74
C THR A 96 -9.26 -3.17 0.63
N ASP A 97 -10.22 -4.05 0.94
CA ASP A 97 -11.26 -4.47 -0.02
C ASP A 97 -12.17 -3.29 -0.40
N ASP A 98 -12.48 -2.40 0.55
CA ASP A 98 -13.26 -1.19 0.29
C ASP A 98 -12.55 -0.16 -0.61
N LEU A 99 -11.22 -0.27 -0.80
CA LEU A 99 -10.53 0.46 -1.87
C LEU A 99 -10.91 -0.05 -3.27
N GLY A 100 -11.43 -1.28 -3.38
CA GLY A 100 -11.89 -1.85 -4.63
C GLY A 100 -10.80 -2.06 -5.70
N LEU A 101 -9.56 -2.26 -5.25
CA LEU A 101 -8.41 -2.51 -6.13
C LEU A 101 -8.19 -4.00 -6.42
N GLY A 102 -8.90 -4.89 -5.69
CA GLY A 102 -8.62 -6.31 -5.63
C GLY A 102 -7.51 -6.64 -4.62
N ARG A 103 -7.03 -7.89 -4.68
CA ARG A 103 -6.06 -8.43 -3.72
C ARG A 103 -4.74 -8.79 -4.41
N PRO A 104 -3.63 -8.85 -3.66
CA PRO A 104 -2.41 -9.52 -4.12
C PRO A 104 -2.67 -10.98 -4.51
N ASP A 105 -1.80 -11.57 -5.33
CA ASP A 105 -1.93 -12.99 -5.70
C ASP A 105 -1.66 -13.92 -4.51
N VAL A 106 -0.85 -13.46 -3.55
CA VAL A 106 -0.52 -14.18 -2.32
C VAL A 106 -0.43 -13.20 -1.15
N GLU A 107 -1.09 -13.54 -0.04
CA GLU A 107 -1.01 -12.79 1.23
C GLU A 107 -0.63 -13.73 2.38
N PRO A 108 0.66 -14.12 2.48
CA PRO A 108 1.10 -15.04 3.52
C PRO A 108 1.14 -14.34 4.87
N THR A 109 0.85 -15.11 5.94
CA THR A 109 1.03 -14.62 7.30
C THR A 109 2.36 -15.10 7.91
N ALA A 110 2.88 -14.36 8.88
CA ALA A 110 4.09 -14.76 9.58
C ALA A 110 3.88 -16.09 10.34
N VAL A 111 2.69 -16.27 10.96
CA VAL A 111 2.31 -17.49 11.69
C VAL A 111 2.34 -18.71 10.77
N GLU A 112 1.78 -18.64 9.56
CA GLU A 112 1.72 -19.76 8.60
C GLU A 112 3.10 -20.20 8.10
N THR A 113 4.10 -19.34 8.20
CA THR A 113 5.43 -19.57 7.66
C THR A 113 6.52 -19.79 8.72
N VAL A 114 6.15 -19.92 10.00
CA VAL A 114 7.12 -20.20 11.08
C VAL A 114 8.04 -21.41 10.80
N PRO A 115 7.57 -22.53 10.24
CA PRO A 115 8.47 -23.63 9.88
C PRO A 115 9.52 -23.23 8.84
N ASP A 116 9.17 -22.41 7.85
CA ASP A 116 10.11 -21.91 6.83
C ASP A 116 11.14 -20.96 7.42
N GLN A 117 10.72 -20.13 8.38
CA GLN A 117 11.58 -19.23 9.13
C GLN A 117 12.59 -19.99 9.99
N ILE A 118 12.14 -21.01 10.72
CA ILE A 118 13.03 -21.89 11.51
C ILE A 118 14.08 -22.54 10.60
N ARG A 119 13.66 -23.13 9.45
CA ARG A 119 14.58 -23.71 8.48
C ARG A 119 15.62 -22.71 8.01
N MET A 120 15.22 -21.51 7.63
CA MET A 120 16.16 -20.47 7.19
C MET A 120 17.14 -20.05 8.28
N ILE A 121 16.71 -19.99 9.54
CA ILE A 121 17.58 -19.71 10.69
C ILE A 121 18.60 -20.85 10.90
N GLU A 122 18.17 -22.11 10.80
CA GLU A 122 19.07 -23.28 10.87
C GLU A 122 20.16 -23.21 9.79
N GLU A 123 19.79 -22.85 8.56
CA GLU A 123 20.73 -22.67 7.45
C GLU A 123 21.73 -21.53 7.71
N LEU A 124 21.27 -20.39 8.27
CA LEU A 124 22.15 -19.28 8.68
C LEU A 124 23.14 -19.69 9.78
N ILE A 125 22.70 -20.47 10.76
CA ILE A 125 23.58 -21.01 11.81
C ILE A 125 24.61 -21.96 11.21
N ALA A 126 24.18 -22.88 10.35
CA ALA A 126 25.05 -23.82 9.68
C ALA A 126 26.10 -23.13 8.80
N GLY A 127 25.77 -21.97 8.23
CA GLY A 127 26.68 -21.10 7.47
C GLY A 127 27.56 -20.17 8.30
N ASP A 128 27.52 -20.24 9.63
CA ASP A 128 28.23 -19.34 10.56
C ASP A 128 27.82 -17.85 10.44
N HIS A 129 26.61 -17.60 9.93
CA HIS A 129 26.01 -16.26 9.84
C HIS A 129 25.08 -15.93 11.02
N ALA A 130 24.76 -16.91 11.85
CA ALA A 130 23.94 -16.73 13.04
C ALA A 130 24.47 -17.59 14.20
N TYR A 131 24.06 -17.24 15.41
CA TYR A 131 24.44 -17.95 16.63
C TYR A 131 23.29 -17.98 17.63
N GLU A 132 23.22 -19.06 18.41
CA GLU A 132 22.28 -19.22 19.53
C GLU A 132 22.91 -18.81 20.83
N VAL A 133 22.17 -18.14 21.68
CA VAL A 133 22.55 -17.81 23.05
C VAL A 133 21.33 -17.77 23.97
N GLU A 134 21.26 -18.68 24.94
CA GLU A 134 20.19 -18.76 25.96
C GLU A 134 18.77 -18.77 25.36
N GLY A 135 18.58 -19.46 24.21
CA GLY A 135 17.33 -19.62 23.53
C GLY A 135 16.97 -18.50 22.55
N ASP A 136 17.72 -17.39 22.52
CA ASP A 136 17.67 -16.39 21.47
C ASP A 136 18.59 -16.81 20.32
N VAL A 137 18.26 -16.43 19.07
CA VAL A 137 19.16 -16.55 17.93
C VAL A 137 19.37 -15.19 17.29
N TYR A 138 20.62 -14.83 17.07
CA TYR A 138 21.00 -13.56 16.46
C TYR A 138 21.72 -13.78 15.13
N PHE A 139 21.45 -12.90 14.16
CA PHE A 139 22.26 -12.79 12.95
C PHE A 139 23.56 -12.05 13.29
N ARG A 140 24.70 -12.60 12.84
CA ARG A 140 26.04 -12.05 13.04
C ARG A 140 26.35 -11.02 11.96
N VAL A 141 26.04 -9.73 12.19
CA VAL A 141 26.24 -8.66 11.21
C VAL A 141 27.66 -8.58 10.65
N PRO A 142 28.74 -8.76 11.45
CA PRO A 142 30.09 -8.79 10.91
C PRO A 142 30.37 -9.89 9.89
N SER A 143 29.54 -10.94 9.81
CA SER A 143 29.67 -12.01 8.81
C SER A 143 29.22 -11.61 7.41
N PHE A 144 28.53 -10.46 7.28
CA PHE A 144 28.05 -9.92 6.01
C PHE A 144 28.71 -8.56 5.68
N PRO A 145 29.82 -8.56 4.89
CA PRO A 145 30.61 -7.35 4.64
C PRO A 145 29.88 -6.21 3.94
N ASP A 146 28.83 -6.54 3.16
CA ASP A 146 28.03 -5.56 2.39
C ASP A 146 26.92 -4.89 3.24
N TYR A 147 26.87 -5.13 4.56
CA TYR A 147 25.85 -4.54 5.43
C TYR A 147 25.89 -3.02 5.43
N GLY A 148 24.71 -2.39 5.25
CA GLY A 148 24.57 -0.94 5.13
C GLY A 148 24.56 -0.44 3.69
N ARG A 149 24.68 -1.31 2.67
CA ARG A 149 24.75 -0.90 1.28
C ARG A 149 23.42 -0.37 0.73
N LEU A 150 22.29 -0.97 1.11
CA LEU A 150 20.96 -0.49 0.72
C LEU A 150 20.68 0.88 1.35
N SER A 151 20.83 0.97 2.67
CA SER A 151 20.53 2.19 3.44
C SER A 151 21.55 3.30 3.21
N GLY A 152 22.76 2.96 2.79
CA GLY A 152 23.90 3.87 2.71
C GLY A 152 24.47 4.21 4.08
N GLN A 153 24.08 3.49 5.11
CA GLN A 153 24.66 3.63 6.43
C GLN A 153 26.01 2.92 6.49
N ARG A 154 26.95 3.53 7.17
CA ARG A 154 28.21 2.86 7.46
C ARG A 154 27.99 1.88 8.60
N ALA A 155 28.39 0.64 8.42
CA ALA A 155 28.23 -0.41 9.41
C ALA A 155 28.81 -0.05 10.80
N ASP A 156 29.88 0.76 10.84
CA ASP A 156 30.50 1.25 12.08
C ASP A 156 29.73 2.37 12.79
N LYS A 157 28.66 2.89 12.17
CA LYS A 157 27.81 3.97 12.71
C LYS A 157 26.36 3.55 12.93
N VAL A 158 26.06 2.28 12.72
CA VAL A 158 24.72 1.73 12.98
C VAL A 158 24.49 1.73 14.48
N GLU A 159 23.43 2.40 14.92
CA GLU A 159 23.00 2.39 16.32
C GLU A 159 22.40 1.04 16.67
N GLU A 160 22.61 0.61 17.91
CA GLU A 160 22.02 -0.62 18.43
C GLU A 160 20.49 -0.49 18.47
N GLN A 161 19.79 -1.37 17.73
CA GLN A 161 18.33 -1.33 17.60
C GLN A 161 17.60 -1.93 18.81
N GLU A 162 18.12 -3.02 19.34
CA GLU A 162 17.56 -3.75 20.48
C GLU A 162 18.72 -4.09 21.42
N PRO A 163 19.05 -3.22 22.40
CA PRO A 163 20.12 -3.49 23.33
C PRO A 163 19.93 -4.82 24.07
N ASN A 164 20.91 -5.72 23.94
CA ASN A 164 20.90 -6.99 24.64
C ASN A 164 22.35 -7.43 24.94
N PRO A 165 22.70 -7.67 26.21
CA PRO A 165 24.05 -8.06 26.61
C PRO A 165 24.47 -9.44 26.08
N ARG A 166 23.56 -10.23 25.51
CA ARG A 166 23.82 -11.53 24.89
C ARG A 166 24.40 -11.44 23.50
N LYS A 167 24.33 -10.27 22.84
CA LYS A 167 24.82 -10.07 21.47
C LYS A 167 26.37 -10.07 21.47
N GLU A 168 26.96 -10.73 20.45
CA GLU A 168 28.39 -10.68 20.19
C GLU A 168 28.83 -9.31 19.66
N ASP A 169 27.99 -8.68 18.85
CA ASP A 169 28.15 -7.33 18.31
C ASP A 169 26.86 -6.52 18.51
N PRO A 170 26.92 -5.25 18.93
CA PRO A 170 25.74 -4.42 19.14
C PRO A 170 24.82 -4.32 17.92
N ARG A 171 25.35 -4.49 16.71
CA ARG A 171 24.58 -4.45 15.45
C ARG A 171 23.81 -5.72 15.16
N ASP A 172 24.14 -6.83 15.84
CA ASP A 172 23.45 -8.09 15.61
C ASP A 172 21.95 -7.95 15.90
N PHE A 173 21.13 -8.64 15.12
CA PHE A 173 19.68 -8.54 15.25
C PHE A 173 19.03 -9.91 15.42
N ALA A 174 17.90 -9.93 16.12
CA ALA A 174 17.23 -11.17 16.47
C ALA A 174 16.62 -11.85 15.24
N LEU A 175 16.89 -13.15 15.12
CA LEU A 175 16.24 -14.08 14.18
C LEU A 175 15.17 -14.91 14.89
N TRP A 176 15.43 -15.26 16.16
CA TRP A 176 14.53 -15.96 17.04
C TRP A 176 14.61 -15.35 18.44
N LYS A 177 13.49 -15.13 19.08
CA LYS A 177 13.39 -14.59 20.43
C LYS A 177 12.81 -15.66 21.35
N ALA A 178 13.56 -16.04 22.39
CA ALA A 178 13.08 -16.94 23.42
C ALA A 178 11.79 -16.40 24.06
N ASN A 179 10.86 -17.29 24.38
CA ASN A 179 9.57 -16.93 24.97
C ASN A 179 9.76 -16.25 26.34
N LYS A 180 9.12 -15.10 26.53
CA LYS A 180 9.18 -14.33 27.77
C LYS A 180 7.93 -14.56 28.63
N PRO A 181 8.04 -14.40 29.96
CA PRO A 181 6.89 -14.40 30.84
C PRO A 181 5.85 -13.36 30.40
N GLY A 182 4.61 -13.82 30.18
CA GLY A 182 3.50 -12.95 29.73
C GLY A 182 3.25 -12.95 28.21
N GLU A 183 4.13 -13.52 27.40
CA GLU A 183 3.85 -13.81 26.00
C GLU A 183 2.95 -15.06 25.92
N ASP A 184 1.80 -14.94 25.29
CA ASP A 184 0.74 -15.95 25.21
C ASP A 184 0.80 -16.80 23.95
N THR A 185 1.66 -16.42 22.98
CA THR A 185 1.85 -17.11 21.70
C THR A 185 3.31 -17.42 21.47
N TRP A 186 3.63 -18.69 21.21
CA TRP A 186 4.99 -19.18 20.98
C TRP A 186 4.99 -20.46 20.14
N TRP A 187 6.13 -20.80 19.57
CA TRP A 187 6.37 -22.02 18.79
C TRP A 187 7.54 -22.80 19.34
N GLU A 188 7.50 -24.12 19.17
CA GLU A 188 8.66 -24.97 19.43
C GLU A 188 9.71 -24.79 18.33
N SER A 189 10.97 -24.74 18.70
CA SER A 189 12.11 -24.65 17.80
C SER A 189 13.29 -25.47 18.32
N PRO A 190 14.37 -25.70 17.53
CA PRO A 190 15.61 -26.32 18.03
C PRO A 190 16.25 -25.57 19.21
N TRP A 191 15.97 -24.29 19.36
CA TRP A 191 16.52 -23.42 20.41
C TRP A 191 15.58 -23.28 21.62
N GLY A 192 14.45 -23.98 21.60
CA GLY A 192 13.42 -23.91 22.63
C GLY A 192 12.20 -23.09 22.18
N ARG A 193 11.30 -22.86 23.14
CA ARG A 193 10.08 -22.08 22.90
C ARG A 193 10.39 -20.64 22.65
N GLY A 194 9.76 -20.07 21.64
CA GLY A 194 9.97 -18.69 21.27
C GLY A 194 9.16 -18.27 20.04
N ARG A 195 9.61 -17.22 19.41
CA ARG A 195 8.99 -16.66 18.20
C ARG A 195 10.03 -16.08 17.26
N PRO A 196 9.71 -15.96 15.96
CA PRO A 196 10.60 -15.31 15.00
C PRO A 196 10.91 -13.86 15.36
N GLY A 197 12.09 -13.41 14.95
CA GLY A 197 12.38 -11.99 14.81
C GLY A 197 11.67 -11.40 13.59
N TRP A 198 11.41 -10.09 13.61
CA TRP A 198 10.63 -9.43 12.58
C TRP A 198 11.20 -9.54 11.15
N HIS A 199 12.52 -9.57 10.99
CA HIS A 199 13.14 -9.49 9.67
C HIS A 199 13.16 -10.83 8.93
N ILE A 200 13.25 -11.96 9.64
CA ILE A 200 13.29 -13.29 9.04
C ILE A 200 11.96 -13.70 8.41
N GLU A 201 10.85 -13.10 8.86
CA GLU A 201 9.52 -13.37 8.35
C GLU A 201 9.46 -13.09 6.85
N CYS A 202 9.80 -11.87 6.43
CA CYS A 202 9.73 -11.45 5.03
C CYS A 202 10.76 -12.17 4.15
N SER A 203 11.96 -12.46 4.68
CA SER A 203 12.96 -13.26 3.96
C SER A 203 12.45 -14.67 3.64
N ALA A 204 11.87 -15.35 4.61
CA ALA A 204 11.33 -16.70 4.43
C ALA A 204 10.07 -16.72 3.56
N MET A 205 9.15 -15.75 3.76
CA MET A 205 7.91 -15.66 2.96
C MET A 205 8.21 -15.34 1.50
N SER A 206 9.11 -14.40 1.23
CA SER A 206 9.48 -14.06 -0.15
C SER A 206 10.15 -15.25 -0.86
N GLU A 207 11.06 -15.96 -0.19
CA GLU A 207 11.67 -17.18 -0.74
C GLU A 207 10.64 -18.25 -1.04
N LYS A 208 9.73 -18.53 -0.11
CA LYS A 208 8.68 -19.55 -0.26
C LYS A 208 7.77 -19.30 -1.45
N HIS A 209 7.36 -18.05 -1.66
CA HIS A 209 6.35 -17.71 -2.64
C HIS A 209 6.90 -17.23 -3.99
N LEU A 210 8.09 -16.64 -4.01
CA LEU A 210 8.70 -16.06 -5.21
C LEU A 210 10.04 -16.72 -5.59
N GLY A 211 10.64 -17.51 -4.70
CA GLY A 211 11.94 -18.14 -4.90
C GLY A 211 13.10 -17.30 -4.39
N THR A 212 14.32 -17.82 -4.57
CA THR A 212 15.56 -17.21 -4.05
C THR A 212 16.04 -15.99 -4.84
N GLU A 213 15.40 -15.69 -5.97
CA GLU A 213 15.62 -14.51 -6.82
C GLU A 213 14.28 -14.05 -7.39
N PHE A 214 13.97 -12.76 -7.30
CA PHE A 214 12.77 -12.16 -7.86
C PHE A 214 13.01 -10.69 -8.26
N GLU A 215 12.07 -10.09 -8.97
CA GLU A 215 12.34 -8.84 -9.70
C GLU A 215 12.23 -7.61 -8.82
N ILE A 216 11.19 -7.47 -7.98
CA ILE A 216 10.95 -6.24 -7.20
C ILE A 216 10.67 -6.58 -5.75
N HIS A 217 11.37 -5.88 -4.83
CA HIS A 217 11.02 -5.82 -3.41
C HIS A 217 10.66 -4.39 -3.03
N GLY A 218 9.52 -4.20 -2.38
CA GLY A 218 9.01 -2.88 -2.05
C GLY A 218 8.47 -2.71 -0.64
N GLY A 219 8.28 -1.45 -0.25
CA GLY A 219 7.73 -1.05 1.03
C GLY A 219 7.90 0.44 1.31
N GLY A 220 7.56 0.88 2.50
CA GLY A 220 7.79 2.26 2.95
C GLY A 220 9.27 2.62 3.06
N LEU A 221 9.58 3.91 2.94
CA LEU A 221 10.95 4.41 3.09
C LEU A 221 11.56 4.10 4.48
N ASP A 222 10.72 3.99 5.50
CA ASP A 222 11.07 3.60 6.87
C ASP A 222 11.56 2.14 6.98
N LEU A 223 11.21 1.28 6.02
CA LEU A 223 11.67 -0.11 5.97
C LEU A 223 13.07 -0.27 5.37
N VAL A 224 13.62 0.74 4.70
CA VAL A 224 14.98 0.66 4.13
C VAL A 224 15.99 0.19 5.18
N PHE A 225 15.87 0.77 6.38
CA PHE A 225 16.69 0.39 7.53
C PHE A 225 15.83 0.39 8.81
N PRO A 226 15.92 -0.65 9.64
CA PRO A 226 16.81 -1.81 9.49
C PRO A 226 16.23 -2.96 8.66
N HIS A 227 14.91 -2.97 8.36
CA HIS A 227 14.17 -4.15 7.94
C HIS A 227 14.72 -4.76 6.64
N HIS A 228 14.69 -4.04 5.53
CA HIS A 228 15.14 -4.53 4.23
C HIS A 228 16.66 -4.75 4.16
N GLU A 229 17.46 -3.96 4.89
CA GLU A 229 18.89 -4.21 5.02
C GLU A 229 19.15 -5.56 5.67
N ASN A 230 18.39 -5.90 6.73
CA ASN A 230 18.50 -7.17 7.44
C ASN A 230 18.03 -8.35 6.58
N GLU A 231 16.97 -8.19 5.79
CA GLU A 231 16.53 -9.21 4.85
C GLU A 231 17.58 -9.50 3.77
N ILE A 232 18.25 -8.46 3.25
CA ILE A 232 19.38 -8.63 2.32
C ILE A 232 20.50 -9.43 2.98
N ALA A 233 20.85 -9.10 4.22
CA ALA A 233 21.89 -9.80 4.93
C ALA A 233 21.54 -11.28 5.13
N GLN A 234 20.31 -11.59 5.55
CA GLN A 234 19.82 -12.96 5.71
C GLN A 234 19.90 -13.74 4.40
N SER A 235 19.23 -13.25 3.37
CA SER A 235 19.08 -13.98 2.10
C SER A 235 20.42 -14.14 1.36
N ARG A 236 21.23 -13.10 1.29
CA ARG A 236 22.51 -13.15 0.57
C ARG A 236 23.57 -13.97 1.29
N SER A 237 23.53 -14.05 2.61
CA SER A 237 24.41 -14.95 3.37
C SER A 237 24.15 -16.42 3.06
N LEU A 238 22.93 -16.76 2.62
CA LEU A 238 22.59 -18.10 2.12
C LEU A 238 22.94 -18.30 0.63
N GLY A 239 23.58 -17.31 -0.01
CA GLY A 239 23.94 -17.36 -1.43
C GLY A 239 22.79 -17.03 -2.39
N HIS A 240 21.65 -16.54 -1.87
CA HIS A 240 20.52 -16.12 -2.69
C HIS A 240 20.80 -14.75 -3.34
N ARG A 241 20.36 -14.53 -4.57
CA ARG A 241 20.45 -13.21 -5.20
C ARG A 241 19.46 -12.24 -4.61
N PHE A 242 18.33 -12.75 -4.13
CA PHE A 242 17.23 -12.03 -3.52
C PHE A 242 16.58 -11.05 -4.52
N ALA A 243 16.09 -9.89 -4.06
CA ALA A 243 15.46 -8.93 -4.96
C ALA A 243 16.48 -8.21 -5.85
N ARG A 244 16.12 -8.06 -7.14
CA ARG A 244 16.91 -7.32 -8.12
C ARG A 244 16.74 -5.81 -7.96
N LEU A 245 15.49 -5.35 -7.76
CA LEU A 245 15.12 -3.94 -7.67
C LEU A 245 14.43 -3.67 -6.33
N TRP A 246 14.83 -2.59 -5.66
CA TRP A 246 14.29 -2.16 -4.37
C TRP A 246 13.48 -0.89 -4.53
N MET A 247 12.19 -0.97 -4.24
CA MET A 247 11.22 0.11 -4.44
C MET A 247 10.69 0.64 -3.10
N HIS A 248 11.06 1.88 -2.73
CA HIS A 248 10.63 2.48 -1.46
C HIS A 248 9.79 3.72 -1.71
N ASN A 249 8.54 3.70 -1.25
CA ASN A 249 7.65 4.84 -1.37
C ASN A 249 7.90 5.88 -0.27
N GLY A 250 7.65 7.14 -0.64
CA GLY A 250 7.72 8.26 0.29
C GLY A 250 6.65 8.17 1.38
N MET A 251 6.95 8.77 2.54
CA MET A 251 6.06 8.77 3.69
C MET A 251 4.86 9.71 3.47
N LEU A 252 3.71 9.33 4.01
CA LEU A 252 2.58 10.23 4.09
C LEU A 252 2.77 11.21 5.26
N ARG A 253 2.48 12.49 5.01
CA ARG A 253 2.52 13.55 6.03
C ARG A 253 1.11 14.00 6.36
N PHE A 254 0.91 14.43 7.57
CA PHE A 254 -0.32 15.08 8.01
C PHE A 254 -0.01 16.53 8.38
N LYS A 255 -0.54 17.48 7.61
CA LYS A 255 -0.29 18.93 7.78
C LYS A 255 1.21 19.28 7.82
N GLY A 256 2.00 18.65 6.93
CA GLY A 256 3.45 18.91 6.80
C GLY A 256 4.34 18.12 7.77
N GLU A 257 3.78 17.44 8.77
CA GLU A 257 4.52 16.56 9.70
C GLU A 257 4.32 15.09 9.32
N GLU A 258 5.31 14.24 9.58
CA GLU A 258 5.13 12.80 9.39
C GLU A 258 4.01 12.28 10.28
N MET A 259 3.21 11.33 9.75
CA MET A 259 2.19 10.66 10.54
C MET A 259 2.87 9.75 11.56
N HIS A 260 2.74 10.08 12.83
CA HIS A 260 3.25 9.28 13.94
C HIS A 260 2.15 8.99 14.95
N LYS A 261 2.01 7.71 15.32
CA LYS A 261 1.08 7.26 16.36
C LYS A 261 1.22 8.04 17.68
N SER A 262 2.47 8.32 18.10
CA SER A 262 2.76 9.05 19.34
C SER A 262 2.29 10.51 19.35
N LEU A 263 2.04 11.08 18.17
CA LEU A 263 1.55 12.44 18.01
C LEU A 263 0.02 12.52 17.86
N GLY A 264 -0.67 11.35 17.74
CA GLY A 264 -2.12 11.30 17.52
C GLY A 264 -2.56 11.98 16.21
N ASN A 265 -1.66 12.06 15.22
CA ASN A 265 -1.89 12.67 13.92
C ASN A 265 -2.04 11.64 12.80
N ASP A 266 -2.25 10.37 13.12
CA ASP A 266 -2.51 9.31 12.15
C ASP A 266 -4.02 9.18 11.88
N VAL A 267 -4.38 9.10 10.60
CA VAL A 267 -5.75 8.90 10.13
C VAL A 267 -5.89 7.45 9.68
N SER A 268 -6.87 6.71 10.24
CA SER A 268 -7.11 5.34 9.79
C SER A 268 -7.62 5.31 8.36
N LEU A 269 -7.35 4.21 7.63
CA LEU A 269 -7.91 4.03 6.28
C LEU A 269 -9.44 4.02 6.34
N ARG A 270 -10.04 3.41 7.39
CA ARG A 270 -11.48 3.39 7.57
C ARG A 270 -12.07 4.79 7.67
N ASP A 271 -11.53 5.63 8.55
CA ASP A 271 -12.03 7.01 8.73
C ASP A 271 -11.91 7.82 7.43
N ALA A 272 -10.80 7.65 6.71
CA ALA A 272 -10.59 8.34 5.45
C ALA A 272 -11.55 7.87 4.34
N LEU A 273 -11.87 6.56 4.29
CA LEU A 273 -12.87 6.01 3.37
C LEU A 273 -14.27 6.52 3.70
N ASP A 274 -14.63 6.56 4.98
CA ASP A 274 -15.95 7.02 5.44
C ASP A 274 -16.14 8.52 5.20
N GLU A 275 -15.08 9.33 5.35
CA GLU A 275 -15.15 10.79 5.16
C GLU A 275 -15.10 11.18 3.68
N TRP A 276 -14.24 10.56 2.85
CA TRP A 276 -13.91 11.04 1.51
C TRP A 276 -14.34 10.09 0.38
N GLY A 277 -14.56 8.82 0.69
CA GLY A 277 -14.81 7.78 -0.30
C GLY A 277 -13.55 7.31 -1.03
N ARG A 278 -13.64 6.12 -1.62
CA ARG A 278 -12.50 5.45 -2.27
C ARG A 278 -11.93 6.21 -3.46
N GLU A 279 -12.78 6.79 -4.29
CA GLU A 279 -12.35 7.48 -5.51
C GLU A 279 -11.52 8.73 -5.19
N ALA A 280 -11.93 9.50 -4.18
CA ALA A 280 -11.17 10.66 -3.75
C ALA A 280 -9.80 10.26 -3.18
N LEU A 281 -9.73 9.19 -2.37
CA LEU A 281 -8.48 8.66 -1.84
C LEU A 281 -7.55 8.17 -2.95
N LEU A 282 -8.05 7.39 -3.91
CA LEU A 282 -7.24 6.91 -5.02
C LEU A 282 -6.73 8.06 -5.90
N VAL A 283 -7.59 9.04 -6.20
CA VAL A 283 -7.16 10.25 -6.93
C VAL A 283 -6.15 11.06 -6.13
N PHE A 284 -6.31 11.15 -4.80
CA PHE A 284 -5.32 11.80 -3.93
C PHE A 284 -3.93 11.15 -4.07
N PHE A 285 -3.84 9.83 -3.99
CA PHE A 285 -2.57 9.12 -4.16
C PHE A 285 -1.95 9.32 -5.54
N LEU A 286 -2.75 9.48 -6.60
CA LEU A 286 -2.24 9.77 -7.95
C LEU A 286 -1.58 11.13 -8.08
N THR A 287 -1.89 12.09 -7.17
CA THR A 287 -1.35 13.46 -7.25
C THR A 287 0.12 13.55 -6.86
N GLY A 288 0.66 12.56 -6.17
CA GLY A 288 2.06 12.52 -5.73
C GLY A 288 2.86 11.45 -6.46
N HIS A 289 4.11 11.77 -6.78
CA HIS A 289 5.04 10.74 -7.25
C HIS A 289 5.37 9.79 -6.08
N TRP A 290 5.27 8.48 -6.30
CA TRP A 290 5.40 7.46 -5.25
C TRP A 290 6.63 7.59 -4.35
N ARG A 291 7.75 8.14 -4.85
CA ARG A 291 8.99 8.33 -4.08
C ARG A 291 9.00 9.58 -3.21
N LYS A 292 8.05 10.49 -3.39
CA LYS A 292 8.02 11.75 -2.65
C LYS A 292 7.03 11.70 -1.50
N PRO A 293 7.28 12.44 -0.43
CA PRO A 293 6.26 12.60 0.60
C PRO A 293 4.98 13.20 0.01
N LEU A 294 3.83 12.72 0.47
CA LEU A 294 2.51 13.21 0.09
C LEU A 294 1.82 13.76 1.35
N ASP A 295 1.30 14.98 1.27
CA ASP A 295 0.66 15.64 2.40
C ASP A 295 -0.85 15.39 2.39
N TYR A 296 -1.36 14.72 3.43
CA TYR A 296 -2.77 14.45 3.63
C TYR A 296 -3.38 15.57 4.46
N SER A 297 -4.35 16.27 3.90
CA SER A 297 -5.09 17.36 4.56
C SER A 297 -6.49 17.48 3.97
N ALA A 298 -7.39 18.16 4.66
CA ALA A 298 -8.72 18.46 4.13
C ALA A 298 -8.67 19.21 2.79
N GLU A 299 -7.67 20.07 2.60
CA GLU A 299 -7.46 20.82 1.36
C GLU A 299 -7.08 19.90 0.21
N THR A 300 -6.08 19.02 0.41
CA THR A 300 -5.63 18.07 -0.63
C THR A 300 -6.70 17.05 -0.97
N MET A 301 -7.47 16.59 0.02
CA MET A 301 -8.59 15.67 -0.18
C MET A 301 -9.76 16.33 -0.89
N THR A 302 -10.10 17.59 -0.56
CA THR A 302 -11.11 18.36 -1.29
C THR A 302 -10.71 18.53 -2.77
N ALA A 303 -9.44 18.84 -3.04
CA ALA A 303 -8.93 18.94 -4.40
C ALA A 303 -8.98 17.58 -5.15
N ALA A 304 -8.69 16.48 -4.46
CA ALA A 304 -8.79 15.14 -5.03
C ALA A 304 -10.24 14.75 -5.36
N SER A 305 -11.19 15.04 -4.45
CA SER A 305 -12.63 14.86 -4.69
C SER A 305 -13.11 15.65 -5.89
N ALA A 306 -12.68 16.90 -6.03
CA ALA A 306 -13.04 17.74 -7.18
C ALA A 306 -12.49 17.17 -8.51
N ARG A 307 -11.29 16.59 -8.48
CA ARG A 307 -10.70 15.90 -9.65
C ARG A 307 -11.46 14.63 -10.02
N ALA A 308 -11.83 13.81 -9.03
CA ALA A 308 -12.65 12.63 -9.26
C ALA A 308 -13.98 13.00 -9.90
N GLU A 309 -14.65 14.05 -9.40
CA GLU A 309 -15.87 14.56 -10.01
C GLU A 309 -15.65 15.11 -11.43
N GLY A 310 -14.50 15.74 -11.68
CA GLY A 310 -14.12 16.19 -13.02
C GLY A 310 -14.04 15.04 -14.03
N PHE A 311 -13.55 13.87 -13.63
CA PHE A 311 -13.59 12.68 -14.48
C PHE A 311 -15.01 12.17 -14.72
N ARG A 312 -15.87 12.13 -13.70
CA ARG A 312 -17.30 11.77 -13.90
C ARG A 312 -18.00 12.70 -14.88
N GLU A 313 -17.72 14.01 -14.81
CA GLU A 313 -18.29 15.00 -15.74
C GLU A 313 -17.90 14.73 -17.21
N VAL A 314 -16.70 14.20 -17.46
CA VAL A 314 -16.30 13.81 -18.82
C VAL A 314 -17.27 12.78 -19.38
N PHE A 315 -17.66 11.78 -18.62
CA PHE A 315 -18.57 10.71 -19.07
C PHE A 315 -20.04 11.15 -19.20
N ARG A 316 -20.42 12.28 -18.60
CA ARG A 316 -21.75 12.90 -18.79
C ARG A 316 -21.85 13.71 -20.09
N GLY A 317 -20.73 14.17 -20.61
CA GLY A 317 -20.64 14.89 -21.86
C GLY A 317 -20.50 13.97 -23.10
N PRO A 318 -20.47 14.53 -24.30
CA PRO A 318 -20.17 13.73 -25.49
C PRO A 318 -18.75 13.23 -25.51
N SER A 319 -18.55 11.99 -25.96
CA SER A 319 -17.19 11.47 -26.22
C SER A 319 -16.58 12.19 -27.44
N ILE A 320 -15.37 12.67 -27.29
CA ILE A 320 -14.60 13.32 -28.36
C ILE A 320 -13.30 12.52 -28.50
N SER A 321 -13.11 11.89 -29.66
CA SER A 321 -11.90 11.10 -29.90
C SER A 321 -10.64 11.92 -29.67
N ALA A 322 -9.72 11.36 -28.90
CA ALA A 322 -8.45 11.96 -28.62
C ALA A 322 -7.55 11.98 -29.88
N PRO A 323 -6.66 12.98 -30.02
CA PRO A 323 -5.62 12.94 -31.04
C PRO A 323 -4.76 11.68 -30.92
N GLY A 324 -4.24 11.20 -32.05
CA GLY A 324 -3.29 10.08 -32.04
C GLY A 324 -2.08 10.38 -31.15
N GLY A 325 -1.60 9.38 -30.41
CA GLY A 325 -0.44 9.49 -29.51
C GLY A 325 -0.79 9.85 -28.06
N ASP A 326 -2.04 10.03 -27.71
CA ASP A 326 -2.45 10.36 -26.32
C ASP A 326 -2.25 9.19 -25.35
N TRP A 327 -2.54 7.97 -25.78
CA TRP A 327 -2.24 6.78 -24.99
C TRP A 327 -0.74 6.60 -24.80
N GLU A 328 0.04 6.82 -25.83
CA GLU A 328 1.50 6.72 -25.79
C GLU A 328 2.10 7.72 -24.81
N ARG A 329 1.53 8.93 -24.68
CA ARG A 329 1.97 9.91 -23.67
C ARG A 329 1.66 9.45 -22.25
N PHE A 330 0.47 8.90 -22.02
CA PHE A 330 0.09 8.31 -20.75
C PHE A 330 0.98 7.12 -20.39
N ALA A 331 1.16 6.20 -21.33
CA ALA A 331 2.04 5.05 -21.18
C ALA A 331 3.48 5.47 -20.90
N ALA A 332 4.02 6.45 -21.64
CA ALA A 332 5.38 6.96 -21.41
C ALA A 332 5.58 7.52 -19.99
N ALA A 333 4.57 8.15 -19.40
CA ALA A 333 4.64 8.62 -18.02
C ALA A 333 4.76 7.45 -17.03
N LEU A 334 3.97 6.39 -17.20
CA LEU A 334 4.04 5.22 -16.33
C LEU A 334 5.27 4.35 -16.60
N GLU A 335 5.74 4.29 -17.84
CA GLU A 335 6.97 3.61 -18.22
C GLU A 335 8.23 4.30 -17.66
N ASP A 336 8.16 5.59 -17.35
CA ASP A 336 9.23 6.36 -16.77
C ASP A 336 9.07 6.52 -15.26
N ASN A 337 9.53 5.53 -14.54
CA ASN A 337 9.56 5.52 -13.06
C ASN A 337 8.18 5.63 -12.41
N PHE A 338 7.16 5.10 -13.08
CA PHE A 338 5.76 5.09 -12.60
C PHE A 338 5.29 6.49 -12.16
N ASP A 339 5.46 7.49 -13.04
CA ASP A 339 5.11 8.89 -12.77
C ASP A 339 3.59 9.10 -12.86
N THR A 340 2.89 8.76 -11.78
CA THR A 340 1.44 8.89 -11.69
C THR A 340 0.94 10.34 -11.79
N PRO A 341 1.62 11.38 -11.26
CA PRO A 341 1.25 12.77 -11.50
C PRO A 341 1.29 13.17 -12.98
N ALA A 342 2.30 12.74 -13.73
CA ALA A 342 2.38 13.02 -15.15
C ALA A 342 1.28 12.28 -15.92
N ALA A 343 1.01 11.03 -15.59
CA ALA A 343 -0.10 10.27 -16.16
C ALA A 343 -1.46 10.94 -15.88
N LEU A 344 -1.69 11.37 -14.63
CA LEU A 344 -2.88 12.10 -14.20
C LEU A 344 -3.06 13.41 -15.00
N ALA A 345 -1.99 14.15 -15.22
CA ALA A 345 -2.02 15.39 -16.02
C ALA A 345 -2.43 15.14 -17.48
N VAL A 346 -1.98 14.03 -18.07
CA VAL A 346 -2.41 13.62 -19.43
C VAL A 346 -3.91 13.28 -19.44
N MET A 347 -4.39 12.49 -18.47
CA MET A 347 -5.81 12.11 -18.37
C MET A 347 -6.77 13.31 -18.26
N HIS A 348 -6.37 14.37 -17.57
CA HIS A 348 -7.20 15.57 -17.42
C HIS A 348 -7.57 16.26 -18.74
N GLY A 349 -6.75 16.10 -19.77
CA GLY A 349 -6.97 16.66 -21.11
C GLY A 349 -7.99 15.87 -21.93
N TRP A 350 -8.33 14.65 -21.54
CA TRP A 350 -9.12 13.74 -22.36
C TRP A 350 -10.63 13.99 -22.29
N ARG A 351 -11.28 13.79 -23.43
CA ARG A 351 -12.74 13.71 -23.58
C ARG A 351 -13.16 12.44 -24.31
N ASP A 352 -12.20 11.59 -24.63
CA ASP A 352 -12.39 10.25 -25.20
C ASP A 352 -12.74 9.28 -24.07
N HIS A 353 -13.97 8.77 -24.10
CA HIS A 353 -14.48 7.94 -23.02
C HIS A 353 -13.75 6.59 -22.92
N ASP A 354 -13.42 5.98 -24.05
CA ASP A 354 -12.77 4.66 -24.05
C ASP A 354 -11.32 4.77 -23.55
N LEU A 355 -10.64 5.81 -24.00
CA LEU A 355 -9.27 6.08 -23.59
C LEU A 355 -9.20 6.40 -22.08
N LEU A 356 -10.11 7.27 -21.61
CA LEU A 356 -10.17 7.64 -20.19
C LEU A 356 -10.57 6.44 -19.32
N ARG A 357 -11.57 5.65 -19.73
CA ARG A 357 -11.99 4.43 -19.00
C ARG A 357 -10.83 3.46 -18.85
N ARG A 358 -10.10 3.21 -19.94
CA ARG A 358 -8.94 2.32 -19.93
C ARG A 358 -7.84 2.78 -18.96
N ALA A 359 -7.59 4.10 -18.88
CA ALA A 359 -6.59 4.64 -17.96
C ALA A 359 -7.07 4.60 -16.50
N LEU A 360 -8.35 4.91 -16.25
CA LEU A 360 -8.96 4.82 -14.92
C LEU A 360 -8.93 3.38 -14.37
N ASP A 361 -9.09 2.39 -15.25
CA ASP A 361 -9.05 0.98 -14.87
C ASP A 361 -7.68 0.56 -14.31
N VAL A 362 -6.57 1.08 -14.82
CA VAL A 362 -5.22 0.85 -14.26
C VAL A 362 -5.18 1.18 -12.77
N PHE A 363 -5.93 2.20 -12.35
CA PHE A 363 -5.91 2.74 -10.99
C PHE A 363 -7.11 2.32 -10.14
N GLY A 364 -7.93 1.37 -10.63
CA GLY A 364 -9.15 0.92 -9.94
C GLY A 364 -10.24 1.97 -9.86
N LEU A 365 -10.23 2.95 -10.75
CA LEU A 365 -11.15 4.08 -10.80
C LEU A 365 -12.25 3.92 -11.88
N ALA A 366 -12.46 2.70 -12.39
CA ALA A 366 -13.46 2.42 -13.43
C ALA A 366 -14.88 2.87 -13.02
N SER A 367 -15.21 2.87 -11.73
CA SER A 367 -16.50 3.36 -11.18
C SER A 367 -16.77 4.82 -11.50
N LEU A 368 -15.75 5.63 -11.81
CA LEU A 368 -15.95 7.02 -12.25
C LEU A 368 -16.58 7.11 -13.65
N ALA A 369 -16.47 6.06 -14.45
CA ALA A 369 -17.10 5.97 -15.78
C ALA A 369 -18.53 5.41 -15.74
N GLU A 370 -19.00 4.95 -14.58
CA GLU A 370 -20.33 4.40 -14.42
C GLU A 370 -21.35 5.53 -14.27
N GLN A 371 -22.39 5.48 -15.06
CA GLN A 371 -23.57 6.32 -14.84
C GLN A 371 -24.42 5.64 -13.77
N ARG A 372 -24.54 6.28 -12.63
CA ARG A 372 -25.48 5.85 -11.59
C ARG A 372 -26.80 6.57 -11.84
N ASP A 373 -27.83 5.81 -12.13
CA ASP A 373 -29.20 6.33 -12.17
C ASP A 373 -29.66 6.61 -10.74
N ALA A 374 -30.28 7.77 -10.55
CA ALA A 374 -30.84 8.09 -9.25
C ALA A 374 -32.04 7.17 -8.95
N PRO A 375 -32.19 6.72 -7.68
CA PRO A 375 -33.38 5.99 -7.27
C PRO A 375 -34.67 6.76 -7.60
N SER A 376 -35.75 6.06 -7.87
CA SER A 376 -37.02 6.66 -8.30
C SER A 376 -37.59 7.69 -7.32
N ASP A 377 -37.44 7.46 -6.03
CA ASP A 377 -37.84 8.38 -4.97
C ASP A 377 -37.02 9.69 -4.98
N VAL A 378 -35.73 9.62 -5.31
CA VAL A 378 -34.88 10.80 -5.49
C VAL A 378 -35.24 11.57 -6.74
N VAL A 379 -35.59 10.87 -7.83
CA VAL A 379 -36.10 11.49 -9.08
C VAL A 379 -37.41 12.22 -8.79
N GLU A 380 -38.35 11.61 -8.08
CA GLU A 380 -39.60 12.25 -7.67
C GLU A 380 -39.40 13.52 -6.85
N LEU A 381 -38.43 13.51 -5.90
CA LEU A 381 -38.09 14.69 -5.13
C LEU A 381 -37.53 15.81 -6.02
N ALA A 382 -36.72 15.48 -7.01
CA ALA A 382 -36.13 16.43 -7.94
C ALA A 382 -37.19 17.04 -8.88
N GLU A 383 -38.15 16.25 -9.39
CA GLU A 383 -39.26 16.71 -10.19
C GLU A 383 -40.19 17.67 -9.42
N ARG A 384 -40.47 17.34 -8.13
CA ARG A 384 -41.23 18.21 -7.25
C ARG A 384 -40.49 19.52 -6.98
N ARG A 385 -39.17 19.46 -6.79
CA ARG A 385 -38.34 20.66 -6.62
C ARG A 385 -38.40 21.55 -7.88
N GLU A 386 -38.30 20.94 -9.06
CA GLU A 386 -38.38 21.68 -10.33
C GLU A 386 -39.75 22.36 -10.50
N THR A 387 -40.83 21.70 -10.10
CA THR A 387 -42.16 22.27 -10.09
C THR A 387 -42.28 23.46 -9.13
N ALA A 388 -41.80 23.32 -7.88
CA ALA A 388 -41.77 24.38 -6.88
C ALA A 388 -40.99 25.62 -7.39
N ARG A 389 -39.86 25.41 -8.08
CA ARG A 389 -39.10 26.51 -8.71
C ARG A 389 -39.85 27.22 -9.81
N ARG A 390 -40.58 26.50 -10.67
CA ARG A 390 -41.41 27.10 -11.72
C ARG A 390 -42.55 27.92 -11.13
N GLU A 391 -43.10 27.47 -10.00
CA GLU A 391 -44.15 28.17 -9.24
C GLU A 391 -43.60 29.29 -8.35
N ARG A 392 -42.25 29.47 -8.30
CA ARG A 392 -41.52 30.43 -7.48
C ARG A 392 -41.66 30.20 -5.97
N ASP A 393 -42.02 28.97 -5.55
CA ASP A 393 -41.97 28.54 -4.16
C ASP A 393 -40.55 28.11 -3.81
N PHE A 394 -39.69 29.08 -3.53
CA PHE A 394 -38.28 28.83 -3.22
C PHE A 394 -38.09 28.14 -1.88
N THR A 395 -39.03 28.34 -0.92
CA THR A 395 -38.96 27.67 0.38
C THR A 395 -39.13 26.16 0.24
N GLU A 396 -40.14 25.71 -0.51
CA GLU A 396 -40.32 24.29 -0.77
C GLU A 396 -39.21 23.74 -1.67
N ALA A 397 -38.72 24.50 -2.63
CA ALA A 397 -37.60 24.07 -3.47
C ALA A 397 -36.32 23.82 -2.67
N ASP A 398 -35.98 24.67 -1.67
CA ASP A 398 -34.82 24.50 -0.78
C ASP A 398 -35.03 23.30 0.13
N ARG A 399 -36.21 23.11 0.71
CA ARG A 399 -36.54 21.95 1.54
C ARG A 399 -36.37 20.63 0.77
N LEU A 400 -36.83 20.58 -0.49
CA LEU A 400 -36.68 19.41 -1.35
C LEU A 400 -35.21 19.16 -1.76
N ARG A 401 -34.44 20.24 -1.93
CA ARG A 401 -33.00 20.12 -2.17
C ARG A 401 -32.28 19.48 -0.98
N GLU A 402 -32.57 19.93 0.24
CA GLU A 402 -32.02 19.31 1.45
C GLU A 402 -32.43 17.84 1.58
N ALA A 403 -33.69 17.52 1.26
CA ALA A 403 -34.17 16.13 1.24
C ALA A 403 -33.38 15.26 0.25
N ILE A 404 -33.13 15.76 -0.97
CA ILE A 404 -32.30 15.09 -1.97
C ILE A 404 -30.87 14.91 -1.45
N GLU A 405 -30.29 15.95 -0.86
CA GLU A 405 -28.93 15.90 -0.34
C GLU A 405 -28.77 14.88 0.81
N SER A 406 -29.82 14.69 1.62
CA SER A 406 -29.84 13.69 2.68
C SER A 406 -29.85 12.24 2.18
N THR A 407 -30.23 12.00 0.93
CA THR A 407 -30.19 10.69 0.28
C THR A 407 -28.83 10.37 -0.39
N GLY A 408 -27.84 11.27 -0.28
CA GLY A 408 -26.54 11.13 -0.93
C GLY A 408 -26.53 11.56 -2.40
N TRP A 409 -27.51 12.36 -2.83
CA TRP A 409 -27.60 12.94 -4.18
C TRP A 409 -27.58 14.45 -4.15
N LYS A 410 -27.13 15.07 -5.24
CA LYS A 410 -27.25 16.51 -5.48
C LYS A 410 -28.06 16.77 -6.72
N VAL A 411 -28.90 17.81 -6.67
CA VAL A 411 -29.60 18.31 -7.83
C VAL A 411 -28.85 19.51 -8.41
N ARG A 412 -28.51 19.46 -9.68
CA ARG A 412 -27.92 20.57 -10.46
C ARG A 412 -28.92 21.07 -11.46
N ASP A 413 -29.08 22.38 -11.52
CA ASP A 413 -29.92 23.02 -12.53
C ASP A 413 -29.17 23.08 -13.86
N VAL A 414 -29.82 22.64 -14.95
CA VAL A 414 -29.32 22.68 -16.32
C VAL A 414 -30.29 23.44 -17.21
N ALA A 415 -29.86 23.74 -18.44
CA ALA A 415 -30.70 24.59 -19.35
C ALA A 415 -32.12 24.03 -19.58
N ASP A 416 -32.24 22.71 -19.63
CA ASP A 416 -33.52 22.04 -19.94
C ASP A 416 -34.11 21.28 -18.73
N GLY A 417 -33.83 21.72 -17.47
CA GLY A 417 -34.38 21.08 -16.27
C GLY A 417 -33.34 20.88 -15.17
N PHE A 418 -33.20 19.65 -14.69
CA PHE A 418 -32.25 19.29 -13.63
C PHE A 418 -31.47 18.02 -13.96
N GLN A 419 -30.32 17.89 -13.31
CA GLN A 419 -29.52 16.66 -13.31
C GLN A 419 -29.30 16.21 -11.87
N LEU A 420 -29.52 14.91 -11.60
CA LEU A 420 -29.16 14.30 -10.33
C LEU A 420 -27.76 13.70 -10.42
N VAL A 421 -26.92 14.04 -9.44
CA VAL A 421 -25.56 13.54 -9.35
C VAL A 421 -25.32 12.95 -7.96
N PRO A 422 -24.66 11.80 -7.83
CA PRO A 422 -24.26 11.27 -6.53
C PRO A 422 -23.39 12.29 -5.78
N ARG A 423 -23.54 12.32 -4.47
CA ARG A 423 -22.77 13.24 -3.60
C ARG A 423 -21.41 12.67 -3.28
#